data_3bef0cca8d904c426bcd1d1ed4e137cd
#
_entry.id   3bef0cca8d904c426bcd1d1ed4e137cd
#
_cell.length_a   1.000
_cell.length_b   1.000
_cell.length_c   1.000
_cell.angle_alpha   90.00
_cell.angle_beta   90.00
_cell.angle_gamma   90.00
#
_symmetry.space_group_name_H-M   'P 1'
#
loop_
_entity.id
_entity.type
_entity.pdbx_description
1 polymer ?
#
loop_
_entity_poly.entity_id
_entity_poly.type
_entity_poly.pdbx_seq_one_letter_code
_entity_poly.pdbx_strand_id
1 'polypeptide(L)'
;MARNDQAVRLLVVLKQLEASRQGLTLEQLAESLAPGSTRHPRTLRRDLAALEEAGYPLVTERINGQTCWRLMEGFRNVPGLRFSPSELMALTFSRRLITPLEGTELHTSLQSALGKAAAALPPQGVALVQQLDGTFSV
;
A
#
# COMPACT_ATOMS: atom_id res chain seq x y z
N MET A 1 -4.06 -10.34 15.15
CA MET A 1 -3.53 -9.08 15.61
C MET A 1 -4.31 -7.94 14.97
N ALA A 2 -5.04 -7.19 15.77
CA ALA A 2 -5.95 -6.18 15.25
C ALA A 2 -5.26 -5.09 14.42
N ARG A 3 -4.07 -4.65 14.84
CA ARG A 3 -3.34 -3.61 14.12
C ARG A 3 -2.89 -4.04 12.74
N ASN A 4 -2.35 -5.27 12.64
CA ASN A 4 -1.90 -5.77 11.34
C ASN A 4 -3.08 -6.03 10.43
N ASP A 5 -4.20 -6.52 10.99
CA ASP A 5 -5.39 -6.77 10.20
C ASP A 5 -5.95 -5.48 9.60
N GLN A 6 -5.96 -4.39 10.39
CA GLN A 6 -6.41 -3.10 9.90
C GLN A 6 -5.48 -2.57 8.81
N ALA A 7 -4.17 -2.64 9.04
CA ALA A 7 -3.20 -2.15 8.07
C ALA A 7 -3.30 -2.91 6.76
N VAL A 8 -3.40 -4.24 6.83
CA VAL A 8 -3.55 -5.06 5.64
C VAL A 8 -4.85 -4.73 4.91
N ARG A 9 -5.94 -4.56 5.66
CA ARG A 9 -7.22 -4.22 5.05
C ARG A 9 -7.17 -2.87 4.35
N LEU A 10 -6.57 -1.85 4.99
CA LEU A 10 -6.43 -0.53 4.39
C LEU A 10 -5.65 -0.59 3.08
N LEU A 11 -4.59 -1.40 3.04
CA LEU A 11 -3.80 -1.56 1.83
C LEU A 11 -4.57 -2.27 0.72
N VAL A 12 -5.33 -3.30 1.07
CA VAL A 12 -6.15 -4.00 0.08
C VAL A 12 -7.18 -3.05 -0.51
N VAL A 13 -7.86 -2.27 0.33
CA VAL A 13 -8.85 -1.29 -0.12
C VAL A 13 -8.19 -0.26 -1.04
N LEU A 14 -7.05 0.27 -0.63
CA LEU A 14 -6.33 1.26 -1.42
C LEU A 14 -5.90 0.71 -2.78
N LYS A 15 -5.41 -0.52 -2.82
CA LYS A 15 -5.01 -1.15 -4.08
C LYS A 15 -6.20 -1.34 -5.01
N GLN A 16 -7.33 -1.71 -4.47
CA GLN A 16 -8.54 -1.85 -5.28
C GLN A 16 -8.97 -0.50 -5.85
N LEU A 17 -8.89 0.56 -5.05
CA LEU A 17 -9.20 1.91 -5.52
C LEU A 17 -8.23 2.37 -6.60
N GLU A 18 -6.94 2.04 -6.45
CA GLU A 18 -5.93 2.35 -7.48
C GLU A 18 -6.24 1.67 -8.81
N ALA A 19 -6.73 0.44 -8.75
CA ALA A 19 -6.99 -0.36 -9.94
C ALA A 19 -8.30 0.03 -10.64
N SER A 20 -9.20 0.71 -9.95
CA SER A 20 -10.51 1.03 -10.49
C SER A 20 -10.58 2.49 -10.94
N ARG A 21 -10.92 2.72 -12.21
CA ARG A 21 -11.11 4.08 -12.71
C ARG A 21 -12.52 4.59 -12.47
N GLN A 22 -13.48 3.67 -12.43
CA GLN A 22 -14.89 4.05 -12.31
C GLN A 22 -15.37 4.16 -10.87
N GLY A 23 -14.59 3.64 -9.94
CA GLY A 23 -14.99 3.61 -8.55
C GLY A 23 -15.57 2.26 -8.15
N LEU A 24 -15.65 2.04 -6.86
CA LEU A 24 -16.10 0.77 -6.28
C LEU A 24 -17.12 1.04 -5.19
N THR A 25 -18.14 0.18 -5.12
CA THR A 25 -19.12 0.21 -4.04
C THR A 25 -18.53 -0.48 -2.81
N LEU A 26 -19.19 -0.32 -1.66
CA LEU A 26 -18.80 -1.04 -0.44
C LEU A 26 -18.85 -2.55 -0.63
N GLU A 27 -19.83 -3.05 -1.38
CA GLU A 27 -19.94 -4.48 -1.64
C GLU A 27 -18.74 -4.99 -2.44
N GLN A 28 -18.35 -4.24 -3.47
CA GLN A 28 -17.19 -4.61 -4.28
C GLN A 28 -15.91 -4.58 -3.48
N LEU A 29 -15.75 -3.60 -2.60
CA LEU A 29 -14.60 -3.54 -1.72
C LEU A 29 -14.59 -4.71 -0.75
N ALA A 30 -15.75 -5.06 -0.20
CA ALA A 30 -15.85 -6.19 0.72
C ALA A 30 -15.46 -7.50 0.05
N GLU A 31 -15.83 -7.69 -1.22
CA GLU A 31 -15.50 -8.89 -1.96
C GLU A 31 -13.99 -9.05 -2.18
N SER A 32 -13.25 -7.94 -2.19
CA SER A 32 -11.80 -7.99 -2.39
C SER A 32 -11.04 -8.42 -1.14
N LEU A 33 -11.70 -8.43 0.00
CA LEU A 33 -11.06 -8.78 1.27
C LEU A 33 -11.00 -10.31 1.45
N ALA A 34 -9.95 -10.78 2.12
CA ALA A 34 -9.78 -12.20 2.37
C ALA A 34 -10.91 -12.75 3.26
N PRO A 35 -11.27 -14.03 3.08
CA PRO A 35 -12.21 -14.67 4.00
C PRO A 35 -11.70 -14.56 5.44
N GLY A 36 -12.59 -14.25 6.36
CA GLY A 36 -12.21 -14.04 7.76
C GLY A 36 -11.89 -12.60 8.11
N SER A 37 -11.66 -11.75 7.12
CA SER A 37 -11.50 -10.32 7.37
C SER A 37 -12.85 -9.67 7.64
N THR A 38 -12.83 -8.58 8.41
CA THR A 38 -14.05 -7.81 8.66
C THR A 38 -14.53 -7.17 7.37
N ARG A 39 -15.74 -7.47 6.96
CA ARG A 39 -16.34 -6.94 5.74
C ARG A 39 -17.58 -6.07 6.00
N HIS A 40 -17.81 -5.73 7.26
CA HIS A 40 -18.98 -4.95 7.63
C HIS A 40 -18.93 -3.56 7.01
N PRO A 41 -20.03 -3.06 6.40
CA PRO A 41 -20.04 -1.75 5.76
C PRO A 41 -19.56 -0.60 6.65
N ARG A 42 -19.92 -0.64 7.93
CA ARG A 42 -19.48 0.39 8.87
C ARG A 42 -17.96 0.43 8.99
N THR A 43 -17.32 -0.73 9.08
CA THR A 43 -15.88 -0.83 9.17
C THR A 43 -15.22 -0.30 7.90
N LEU A 44 -15.75 -0.66 6.73
CA LEU A 44 -15.21 -0.18 5.46
C LEU A 44 -15.37 1.33 5.32
N ARG A 45 -16.49 1.89 5.78
CA ARG A 45 -16.65 3.34 5.76
C ARG A 45 -15.65 4.05 6.66
N ARG A 46 -15.35 3.47 7.82
CA ARG A 46 -14.33 4.01 8.71
C ARG A 46 -12.95 3.93 8.07
N ASP A 47 -12.67 2.83 7.37
CA ASP A 47 -11.39 2.67 6.67
C ASP A 47 -11.25 3.73 5.58
N LEU A 48 -12.31 3.98 4.82
CA LEU A 48 -12.29 5.01 3.78
C LEU A 48 -12.07 6.40 4.39
N ALA A 49 -12.72 6.68 5.52
CA ALA A 49 -12.53 7.94 6.22
C ALA A 49 -11.09 8.08 6.73
N ALA A 50 -10.51 6.97 7.21
CA ALA A 50 -9.13 6.97 7.67
C ALA A 50 -8.16 7.27 6.54
N LEU A 51 -8.42 6.73 5.35
CA LEU A 51 -7.60 7.02 4.17
C LEU A 51 -7.68 8.51 3.80
N GLU A 52 -8.87 9.09 3.86
CA GLU A 52 -9.02 10.53 3.61
C GLU A 52 -8.26 11.37 4.62
N GLU A 53 -8.34 11.02 5.90
CA GLU A 53 -7.61 11.72 6.94
C GLU A 53 -6.10 11.63 6.74
N ALA A 54 -5.64 10.51 6.19
CA ALA A 54 -4.22 10.31 5.90
C ALA A 54 -3.74 11.10 4.68
N GLY A 55 -4.65 11.74 3.96
CA GLY A 55 -4.29 12.59 2.82
C GLY A 55 -4.56 11.97 1.46
N TYR A 56 -5.16 10.79 1.40
CA TYR A 56 -5.52 10.18 0.12
C TYR A 56 -6.80 10.84 -0.40
N PRO A 57 -6.77 11.44 -1.61
CA PRO A 57 -7.93 12.16 -2.14
C PRO A 57 -8.97 11.19 -2.69
N LEU A 58 -9.97 10.88 -1.89
CA LEU A 58 -11.08 10.04 -2.30
C LEU A 58 -12.22 10.88 -2.82
N VAL A 59 -12.83 10.41 -3.90
CA VAL A 59 -13.99 11.04 -4.51
C VAL A 59 -15.15 10.06 -4.43
N THR A 60 -16.31 10.55 -4.04
CA THR A 60 -17.53 9.73 -4.03
C THR A 60 -18.49 10.21 -5.13
N GLU A 61 -19.14 9.26 -5.76
CA GLU A 61 -20.14 9.52 -6.76
C GLU A 61 -21.32 8.56 -6.60
N ARG A 62 -22.50 9.01 -7.00
CA ARG A 62 -23.66 8.13 -7.02
C ARG A 62 -23.82 7.61 -8.45
N ILE A 63 -23.69 6.30 -8.61
CA ILE A 63 -23.84 5.62 -9.89
C ILE A 63 -24.90 4.54 -9.74
N ASN A 64 -25.96 4.62 -10.54
CA ASN A 64 -27.08 3.69 -10.48
C ASN A 64 -27.66 3.55 -9.07
N GLY A 65 -27.74 4.67 -8.35
CA GLY A 65 -28.32 4.68 -7.00
C GLY A 65 -27.39 4.22 -5.90
N GLN A 66 -26.17 3.85 -6.23
CA GLN A 66 -25.18 3.39 -5.25
C GLN A 66 -24.02 4.38 -5.12
N THR A 67 -23.50 4.50 -3.91
CA THR A 67 -22.30 5.33 -3.69
C THR A 67 -21.06 4.53 -4.07
N CYS A 68 -20.23 5.15 -4.89
CA CYS A 68 -18.96 4.55 -5.32
C CYS A 68 -17.81 5.45 -4.87
N TRP A 69 -16.72 4.83 -4.47
CA TRP A 69 -15.49 5.53 -4.07
C TRP A 69 -14.41 5.29 -5.10
N ARG A 70 -13.64 6.32 -5.40
CA ARG A 70 -12.46 6.23 -6.25
C ARG A 70 -11.42 7.23 -5.82
N LEU A 71 -10.18 7.01 -6.23
CA LEU A 71 -9.13 8.01 -6.03
C LEU A 71 -9.29 9.12 -7.07
N MET A 72 -8.97 10.35 -6.65
CA MET A 72 -8.97 11.47 -7.57
C MET A 72 -8.07 11.15 -8.75
N GLU A 73 -8.52 11.55 -9.95
CA GLU A 73 -7.76 11.31 -11.15
C GLU A 73 -6.38 11.94 -11.06
N GLY A 74 -5.37 11.19 -11.49
CA GLY A 74 -3.98 11.63 -11.42
C GLY A 74 -3.25 11.25 -10.16
N PHE A 75 -3.92 10.70 -9.16
CA PHE A 75 -3.30 10.30 -7.90
C PHE A 75 -2.96 8.81 -7.86
N ARG A 76 -2.39 8.30 -8.95
CA ARG A 76 -1.97 6.89 -9.01
C ARG A 76 -0.50 6.72 -8.72
N ASN A 77 0.28 7.75 -9.03
CA ASN A 77 1.69 7.82 -8.69
C ASN A 77 1.92 9.17 -8.06
N VAL A 78 2.76 9.21 -7.03
CA VAL A 78 3.07 10.46 -6.36
C VAL A 78 4.32 11.05 -7.01
N PRO A 79 4.17 12.08 -7.88
CA PRO A 79 5.33 12.67 -8.53
C PRO A 79 6.13 13.52 -7.55
N GLY A 80 7.43 13.62 -7.79
CA GLY A 80 8.30 14.50 -7.01
C GLY A 80 8.71 13.97 -5.66
N LEU A 81 8.40 12.71 -5.35
CA LEU A 81 8.85 12.10 -4.12
C LEU A 81 10.36 11.91 -4.20
N ARG A 82 11.09 12.52 -3.27
CA ARG A 82 12.55 12.45 -3.24
C ARG A 82 13.03 11.89 -1.91
N PHE A 83 14.04 11.04 -2.00
CA PHE A 83 14.70 10.49 -0.84
C PHE A 83 16.17 10.91 -0.81
N SER A 84 16.69 11.13 0.39
CA SER A 84 18.14 11.27 0.57
C SER A 84 18.80 9.90 0.39
N PRO A 85 20.11 9.86 0.08
CA PRO A 85 20.80 8.57 0.00
C PRO A 85 20.67 7.72 1.24
N SER A 86 20.73 8.32 2.43
CA SER A 86 20.59 7.57 3.66
C SER A 86 19.18 7.02 3.85
N GLU A 87 18.16 7.74 3.40
CA GLU A 87 16.80 7.26 3.45
C GLU A 87 16.59 6.07 2.52
N LEU A 88 17.15 6.13 1.31
CA LEU A 88 17.09 5.01 0.37
C LEU A 88 17.78 3.78 0.95
N MET A 89 18.93 3.98 1.58
CA MET A 89 19.66 2.89 2.22
C MET A 89 18.81 2.24 3.31
N ALA A 90 18.21 3.06 4.17
CA ALA A 90 17.39 2.57 5.27
C ALA A 90 16.18 1.79 4.76
N LEU A 91 15.52 2.29 3.72
CA LEU A 91 14.39 1.61 3.11
C LEU A 91 14.81 0.26 2.54
N THR A 92 15.95 0.22 1.86
CA THR A 92 16.44 -1.00 1.25
C THR A 92 16.79 -2.05 2.31
N PHE A 93 17.41 -1.64 3.40
CA PHE A 93 17.71 -2.56 4.50
C PHE A 93 16.47 -3.05 5.22
N SER A 94 15.41 -2.26 5.23
CA SER A 94 14.19 -2.63 5.94
C SER A 94 13.49 -3.85 5.33
N ARG A 95 13.93 -4.29 4.15
CA ARG A 95 13.36 -5.45 3.48
C ARG A 95 13.31 -6.68 4.38
N ARG A 96 14.29 -6.85 5.24
CA ARG A 96 14.34 -7.99 6.14
C ARG A 96 13.32 -7.94 7.26
N LEU A 97 12.94 -6.72 7.63
CA LEU A 97 12.03 -6.51 8.75
C LEU A 97 10.59 -6.86 8.40
N ILE A 98 10.30 -7.04 7.11
CA ILE A 98 8.94 -7.33 6.65
C ILE A 98 8.68 -8.83 6.46
N THR A 99 9.66 -9.68 6.73
CA THR A 99 9.48 -11.13 6.60
C THR A 99 8.25 -11.66 7.35
N PRO A 100 7.99 -11.22 8.60
CA PRO A 100 6.78 -11.68 9.30
C PRO A 100 5.47 -11.33 8.62
N LEU A 101 5.50 -10.44 7.62
CA LEU A 101 4.30 -10.01 6.90
C LEU A 101 4.11 -10.75 5.58
N GLU A 102 4.94 -11.77 5.29
CA GLU A 102 4.83 -12.54 4.07
C GLU A 102 3.43 -13.11 3.89
N GLY A 103 2.96 -13.07 2.66
CA GLY A 103 1.63 -13.55 2.32
C GLY A 103 0.54 -12.49 2.44
N THR A 104 0.87 -11.29 2.90
CA THR A 104 -0.10 -10.19 3.00
C THR A 104 0.14 -9.16 1.91
N GLU A 105 -0.89 -8.34 1.64
CA GLU A 105 -0.75 -7.23 0.71
C GLU A 105 0.24 -6.20 1.20
N LEU A 106 0.40 -6.07 2.51
CA LEU A 106 1.39 -5.18 3.08
C LEU A 106 2.79 -5.60 2.65
N HIS A 107 3.09 -6.89 2.72
CA HIS A 107 4.39 -7.42 2.28
C HIS A 107 4.61 -7.16 0.79
N THR A 108 3.61 -7.47 -0.04
CA THR A 108 3.69 -7.28 -1.48
C THR A 108 3.97 -5.82 -1.84
N SER A 109 3.24 -4.90 -1.22
CA SER A 109 3.40 -3.47 -1.50
C SER A 109 4.76 -2.96 -1.02
N LEU A 110 5.22 -3.41 0.14
CA LEU A 110 6.54 -3.02 0.65
C LEU A 110 7.66 -3.56 -0.23
N GLN A 111 7.56 -4.80 -0.68
CA GLN A 111 8.55 -5.38 -1.59
C GLN A 111 8.65 -4.56 -2.88
N SER A 112 7.50 -4.19 -3.44
CA SER A 112 7.46 -3.37 -4.64
C SER A 112 8.11 -2.00 -4.40
N ALA A 113 7.76 -1.34 -3.30
CA ALA A 113 8.29 -0.02 -2.96
C ALA A 113 9.80 -0.07 -2.72
N LEU A 114 10.26 -1.08 -1.98
CA LEU A 114 11.68 -1.25 -1.69
C LEU A 114 12.46 -1.56 -2.97
N GLY A 115 11.88 -2.31 -3.89
CA GLY A 115 12.49 -2.55 -5.19
C GLY A 115 12.67 -1.27 -5.99
N LYS A 116 11.67 -0.40 -5.98
CA LYS A 116 11.77 0.90 -6.66
C LYS A 116 12.82 1.80 -6.01
N ALA A 117 12.87 1.80 -4.67
CA ALA A 117 13.87 2.57 -3.95
C ALA A 117 15.28 2.09 -4.27
N ALA A 118 15.48 0.77 -4.29
CA ALA A 118 16.77 0.18 -4.64
C ALA A 118 17.19 0.52 -6.05
N ALA A 119 16.24 0.53 -6.99
CA ALA A 119 16.52 0.86 -8.39
C ALA A 119 16.92 2.33 -8.56
N ALA A 120 16.58 3.19 -7.62
CA ALA A 120 16.96 4.60 -7.64
C ALA A 120 18.40 4.83 -7.17
N LEU A 121 19.04 3.82 -6.56
CA LEU A 121 20.43 3.94 -6.12
C LEU A 121 21.39 3.85 -7.30
N PRO A 122 22.53 4.56 -7.24
CA PRO A 122 23.57 4.38 -8.25
C PRO A 122 24.15 2.96 -8.15
N PRO A 123 24.82 2.47 -9.22
CA PRO A 123 25.33 1.08 -9.22
C PRO A 123 26.20 0.75 -8.01
N GLN A 124 27.01 1.68 -7.54
CA GLN A 124 27.84 1.45 -6.36
C GLN A 124 27.00 1.27 -5.10
N GLY A 125 25.90 2.02 -5.00
CA GLY A 125 24.99 1.89 -3.87
C GLY A 125 24.24 0.55 -3.88
N VAL A 126 23.83 0.11 -5.06
CA VAL A 126 23.18 -1.20 -5.20
C VAL A 126 24.13 -2.31 -4.78
N ALA A 127 25.37 -2.26 -5.23
CA ALA A 127 26.37 -3.27 -4.87
C ALA A 127 26.61 -3.30 -3.37
N LEU A 128 26.72 -2.13 -2.74
CA LEU A 128 26.93 -2.03 -1.29
C LEU A 128 25.76 -2.63 -0.53
N VAL A 129 24.54 -2.31 -0.92
CA VAL A 129 23.34 -2.82 -0.26
C VAL A 129 23.27 -4.34 -0.38
N GLN A 130 23.57 -4.88 -1.57
CA GLN A 130 23.58 -6.32 -1.78
C GLN A 130 24.61 -7.02 -0.91
N GLN A 131 25.78 -6.43 -0.79
CA GLN A 131 26.86 -6.96 0.05
C GLN A 131 26.44 -6.98 1.52
N LEU A 132 25.90 -5.88 2.02
CA LEU A 132 25.45 -5.78 3.40
C LEU A 132 24.27 -6.70 3.68
N ASP A 133 23.37 -6.83 2.73
CA ASP A 133 22.22 -7.71 2.82
C ASP A 133 22.70 -9.16 2.98
N GLY A 134 23.69 -9.56 2.21
CA GLY A 134 24.30 -10.88 2.34
C GLY A 134 24.96 -11.10 3.69
N THR A 135 25.57 -10.04 4.23
CA THR A 135 26.23 -10.12 5.54
C THR A 135 25.22 -10.38 6.66
N PHE A 136 24.05 -9.76 6.56
CA PHE A 136 23.01 -9.89 7.57
C PHE A 136 22.06 -11.04 7.29
N SER A 137 22.25 -11.77 6.21
CA SER A 137 21.43 -12.93 5.84
C SER A 137 21.83 -14.11 6.70
N VAL A 138 20.91 -14.57 7.48
CA VAL A 138 21.15 -15.74 8.33
C VAL A 138 20.43 -16.94 7.76
#